data_a2b0e792fc386d5487c04af9bc10f9be
#
_entry.id   a2b0e792fc386d5487c04af9bc10f9be
#
_cell.length_a   1.000
_cell.length_b   1.000
_cell.length_c   1.000
_cell.angle_alpha   90.00
_cell.angle_beta   90.00
_cell.angle_gamma   90.00
#
_symmetry.space_group_name_H-M   'P 1'
#
loop_
_entity.id
_entity.type
_entity.pdbx_description
1 polymer ?
#
loop_
_entity_poly.entity_id
_entity_poly.type
_entity_poly.pdbx_seq_one_letter_code
_entity_poly.pdbx_strand_id
1 'polypeptide(L)'
;MIGEMFMKRREKQYYKKINFWMKNQGLEIFLSILFIIVVLIIVGKEIRLLRTDEYISEIISKGIDYEAFRDIKINENILEESDINLAKLLEKHPSLQGYAYVDPIGYLTFTMLAKNYNPEASGYLDDYVFLRGIADLVETEAFRELYEYYGAIINDLQYFPVPFSNREEARISYENSWFSLRNYGGKRRHEGTDIMTETNQRGLIPVVSMTDGIIEKMGWLEKGGYRIG
;
A
#
# COMPACT_ATOMS: atom_id res chain seq x y z
N MET A 1 27.43 64.64 -49.55
CA MET A 1 26.83 63.36 -50.11
C MET A 1 27.71 62.15 -49.90
N ILE A 2 29.04 62.14 -50.19
CA ILE A 2 29.91 60.95 -49.97
C ILE A 2 30.10 60.62 -48.44
N GLY A 3 30.28 61.67 -47.61
CA GLY A 3 30.48 61.53 -46.17
C GLY A 3 29.28 60.91 -45.41
N GLU A 4 28.06 61.31 -45.81
CA GLU A 4 26.84 60.76 -45.19
C GLU A 4 26.63 59.29 -45.52
N MET A 5 27.04 58.83 -46.68
CA MET A 5 26.94 57.47 -47.13
C MET A 5 27.92 56.54 -46.35
N PHE A 6 29.12 57.09 -46.03
CA PHE A 6 30.10 56.38 -45.17
C PHE A 6 29.66 56.29 -43.70
N MET A 7 29.03 57.33 -43.17
CA MET A 7 28.47 57.33 -41.81
C MET A 7 27.35 56.31 -41.71
N LYS A 8 26.38 56.26 -42.60
CA LYS A 8 25.31 55.28 -42.63
C LYS A 8 25.81 53.83 -42.76
N ARG A 9 26.91 53.57 -43.45
CA ARG A 9 27.54 52.23 -43.54
C ARG A 9 28.17 51.80 -42.20
N ARG A 10 28.85 52.69 -41.46
CA ARG A 10 29.45 52.43 -40.17
C ARG A 10 28.38 52.18 -39.11
N GLU A 11 27.31 52.97 -39.10
CA GLU A 11 26.16 52.71 -38.19
C GLU A 11 25.50 51.35 -38.44
N LYS A 12 25.25 51.01 -39.71
CA LYS A 12 24.67 49.66 -40.01
C LYS A 12 25.58 48.51 -39.58
N GLN A 13 26.88 48.65 -39.70
CA GLN A 13 27.84 47.65 -39.25
C GLN A 13 27.87 47.54 -37.72
N TYR A 14 27.76 48.68 -37.03
CA TYR A 14 27.72 48.74 -35.57
C TYR A 14 26.45 48.09 -35.03
N TYR A 15 25.27 48.36 -35.55
CA TYR A 15 24.02 47.72 -35.20
C TYR A 15 24.01 46.22 -35.52
N LYS A 16 24.61 45.79 -36.62
CA LYS A 16 24.77 44.37 -36.90
C LYS A 16 25.64 43.66 -35.87
N LYS A 17 26.72 44.28 -35.41
CA LYS A 17 27.59 43.72 -34.36
C LYS A 17 26.87 43.64 -33.00
N ILE A 18 26.15 44.68 -32.63
CA ILE A 18 25.38 44.71 -31.37
C ILE A 18 24.28 43.62 -31.39
N ASN A 19 23.52 43.54 -32.47
CA ASN A 19 22.47 42.52 -32.59
C ASN A 19 23.03 41.10 -32.61
N PHE A 20 24.16 40.84 -33.23
CA PHE A 20 24.84 39.56 -33.19
C PHE A 20 25.34 39.22 -31.78
N TRP A 21 25.91 40.22 -31.08
CA TRP A 21 26.39 40.04 -29.71
C TRP A 21 25.23 39.79 -28.72
N MET A 22 24.15 40.56 -28.80
CA MET A 22 22.96 40.38 -27.99
C MET A 22 22.29 39.02 -28.26
N LYS A 23 22.25 38.54 -29.49
CA LYS A 23 21.72 37.24 -29.88
C LYS A 23 22.57 36.10 -29.31
N ASN A 24 23.89 36.23 -29.30
CA ASN A 24 24.78 35.22 -28.70
C ASN A 24 24.69 35.21 -27.19
N GLN A 25 24.61 36.35 -26.50
CA GLN A 25 24.40 36.39 -25.06
C GLN A 25 23.05 35.76 -24.66
N GLY A 26 21.99 36.02 -25.44
CA GLY A 26 20.70 35.38 -25.20
C GLY A 26 20.77 33.87 -25.33
N LEU A 27 21.52 33.34 -26.30
CA LEU A 27 21.72 31.89 -26.46
C LEU A 27 22.55 31.31 -25.30
N GLU A 28 23.62 31.96 -24.86
CA GLU A 28 24.44 31.50 -23.72
C GLU A 28 23.64 31.45 -22.41
N ILE A 29 22.83 32.48 -22.15
CA ILE A 29 21.93 32.51 -20.99
C ILE A 29 20.92 31.36 -21.07
N PHE A 30 20.30 31.16 -22.24
CA PHE A 30 19.34 30.05 -22.44
C PHE A 30 19.99 28.69 -22.20
N LEU A 31 21.17 28.43 -22.77
CA LEU A 31 21.91 27.18 -22.57
C LEU A 31 22.31 26.97 -21.10
N SER A 32 22.70 28.03 -20.40
CA SER A 32 23.04 27.98 -18.97
C SER A 32 21.82 27.62 -18.11
N ILE A 33 20.68 28.23 -18.41
CA ILE A 33 19.42 27.90 -17.71
C ILE A 33 19.02 26.43 -17.98
N LEU A 34 19.09 26.00 -19.25
CA LEU A 34 18.79 24.62 -19.62
C LEU A 34 19.72 23.62 -18.91
N PHE A 35 21.02 23.95 -18.85
CA PHE A 35 21.99 23.13 -18.11
C PHE A 35 21.66 23.01 -16.62
N ILE A 36 21.30 24.13 -15.97
CA ILE A 36 20.89 24.15 -14.56
C ILE A 36 19.65 23.29 -14.37
N ILE A 37 18.66 23.39 -15.24
CA ILE A 37 17.43 22.57 -15.17
C ILE A 37 17.78 21.08 -15.26
N VAL A 38 18.63 20.70 -16.21
CA VAL A 38 19.07 19.31 -16.38
C VAL A 38 19.80 18.80 -15.13
N VAL A 39 20.70 19.60 -14.56
CA VAL A 39 21.41 19.26 -13.32
C VAL A 39 20.43 19.09 -12.16
N LEU A 40 19.46 20.00 -12.01
CA LEU A 40 18.44 19.89 -10.96
C LEU A 40 17.57 18.63 -11.11
N ILE A 41 17.22 18.24 -12.33
CA ILE A 41 16.49 17.00 -12.61
C ILE A 41 17.32 15.78 -12.20
N ILE A 42 18.60 15.75 -12.56
CA ILE A 42 19.51 14.63 -12.22
C ILE A 42 19.67 14.53 -10.70
N VAL A 43 19.99 15.65 -10.04
CA VAL A 43 20.15 15.69 -8.57
C VAL A 43 18.84 15.30 -7.87
N GLY A 44 17.70 15.77 -8.37
CA GLY A 44 16.40 15.39 -7.83
C GLY A 44 16.13 13.88 -7.94
N LYS A 45 16.50 13.24 -9.04
CA LYS A 45 16.39 11.78 -9.21
C LYS A 45 17.30 11.03 -8.24
N GLU A 46 18.55 11.45 -8.08
CA GLU A 46 19.48 10.81 -7.14
C GLU A 46 19.01 10.93 -5.69
N ILE A 47 18.52 12.09 -5.28
CA ILE A 47 17.96 12.29 -3.93
C ILE A 47 16.75 11.39 -3.72
N ARG A 48 15.87 11.25 -4.73
CA ARG A 48 14.71 10.37 -4.64
C ARG A 48 15.14 8.91 -4.50
N LEU A 49 16.11 8.47 -5.28
CA LEU A 49 16.65 7.11 -5.22
C LEU A 49 17.19 6.80 -3.83
N LEU A 50 18.07 7.65 -3.30
CA LEU A 50 18.66 7.46 -1.96
C LEU A 50 17.60 7.40 -0.85
N ARG A 51 16.60 8.30 -0.88
CA ARG A 51 15.50 8.28 0.09
C ARG A 51 14.64 7.01 0.00
N THR A 52 14.43 6.52 -1.22
CA THR A 52 13.67 5.28 -1.43
C THR A 52 14.44 4.08 -0.91
N ASP A 53 15.74 3.98 -1.19
CA ASP A 53 16.59 2.90 -0.71
C ASP A 53 16.70 2.90 0.83
N GLU A 54 16.85 4.08 1.45
CA GLU A 54 16.83 4.24 2.91
C GLU A 54 15.49 3.77 3.50
N TYR A 55 14.37 4.18 2.91
CA TYR A 55 13.03 3.78 3.34
C TYR A 55 12.81 2.27 3.23
N ILE A 56 13.21 1.64 2.11
CA ILE A 56 13.11 0.19 1.93
C ILE A 56 13.98 -0.54 2.94
N SER A 57 15.22 -0.06 3.18
CA SER A 57 16.11 -0.62 4.19
C SER A 57 15.52 -0.53 5.61
N GLU A 58 14.82 0.56 5.92
CA GLU A 58 14.10 0.72 7.19
C GLU A 58 12.98 -0.31 7.32
N ILE A 59 12.16 -0.52 6.29
CA ILE A 59 11.09 -1.54 6.28
C ILE A 59 11.69 -2.93 6.51
N ILE A 60 12.74 -3.29 5.78
CA ILE A 60 13.40 -4.59 5.90
C ILE A 60 13.96 -4.81 7.33
N SER A 61 14.55 -3.77 7.91
CA SER A 61 15.18 -3.87 9.24
C SER A 61 14.18 -4.04 10.39
N LYS A 62 12.94 -3.58 10.22
CA LYS A 62 11.88 -3.68 11.25
C LYS A 62 11.32 -5.10 11.39
N GLY A 63 11.34 -5.89 10.30
CA GLY A 63 10.70 -7.20 10.30
C GLY A 63 9.18 -7.12 10.49
N ILE A 64 8.60 -8.17 11.11
CA ILE A 64 7.17 -8.24 11.39
C ILE A 64 6.87 -7.65 12.77
N ASP A 65 5.98 -6.66 12.80
CA ASP A 65 5.31 -6.24 14.03
C ASP A 65 4.01 -7.05 14.21
N TYR A 66 4.09 -8.15 14.96
CA TYR A 66 2.95 -9.05 15.19
C TYR A 66 1.82 -8.38 15.97
N GLU A 67 2.10 -7.37 16.82
CA GLU A 67 1.06 -6.62 17.51
C GLU A 67 0.29 -5.73 16.54
N ALA A 68 0.98 -4.99 15.70
CA ALA A 68 0.38 -4.17 14.68
C ALA A 68 -0.35 -5.02 13.61
N PHE A 69 0.22 -6.14 13.19
CA PHE A 69 -0.42 -7.09 12.29
C PHE A 69 -1.74 -7.63 12.86
N ARG A 70 -1.74 -8.06 14.14
CA ARG A 70 -2.93 -8.58 14.80
C ARG A 70 -4.04 -7.55 14.91
N ASP A 71 -3.69 -6.28 15.14
CA ASP A 71 -4.65 -5.22 15.43
C ASP A 71 -5.16 -4.51 14.18
N ILE A 72 -4.70 -4.93 13.01
CA ILE A 72 -5.09 -4.32 11.75
C ILE A 72 -6.56 -4.61 11.43
N LYS A 73 -7.23 -3.58 10.91
CA LYS A 73 -8.58 -3.64 10.39
C LYS A 73 -8.55 -3.58 8.88
N ILE A 74 -8.43 -4.74 8.24
CA ILE A 74 -8.62 -4.85 6.79
C ILE A 74 -10.12 -4.86 6.53
N ASN A 75 -10.59 -3.98 5.66
CA ASN A 75 -11.97 -3.91 5.21
C ASN A 75 -12.03 -4.02 3.68
N GLU A 76 -13.24 -4.14 3.15
CA GLU A 76 -13.50 -4.29 1.72
C GLU A 76 -12.89 -3.14 0.90
N ASN A 77 -12.98 -1.89 1.39
CA ASN A 77 -12.43 -0.72 0.69
C ASN A 77 -10.91 -0.81 0.52
N ILE A 78 -10.19 -1.31 1.52
CA ILE A 78 -8.73 -1.46 1.48
C ILE A 78 -8.34 -2.53 0.46
N LEU A 79 -9.09 -3.62 0.38
CA LEU A 79 -8.87 -4.68 -0.60
C LEU A 79 -9.14 -4.18 -2.00
N GLU A 80 -10.30 -3.54 -2.22
CA GLU A 80 -10.66 -2.93 -3.51
C GLU A 80 -9.65 -1.88 -3.96
N GLU A 81 -9.21 -1.00 -3.06
CA GLU A 81 -8.18 0.00 -3.36
C GLU A 81 -6.83 -0.64 -3.74
N SER A 82 -6.45 -1.71 -3.06
CA SER A 82 -5.25 -2.47 -3.37
C SER A 82 -5.32 -3.08 -4.77
N ASP A 83 -6.45 -3.69 -5.13
CA ASP A 83 -6.67 -4.28 -6.45
C ASP A 83 -6.64 -3.22 -7.56
N ILE A 84 -7.31 -2.08 -7.34
CA ILE A 84 -7.33 -0.97 -8.29
C ILE A 84 -5.92 -0.40 -8.50
N ASN A 85 -5.15 -0.23 -7.44
CA ASN A 85 -3.81 0.33 -7.52
C ASN A 85 -2.83 -0.64 -8.19
N LEU A 86 -2.93 -1.94 -7.89
CA LEU A 86 -2.17 -2.97 -8.59
C LEU A 86 -2.51 -2.99 -10.09
N ALA A 87 -3.80 -2.95 -10.45
CA ALA A 87 -4.22 -2.95 -11.85
C ALA A 87 -3.64 -1.74 -12.61
N LYS A 88 -3.68 -0.54 -12.02
CA LYS A 88 -3.06 0.67 -12.58
C LYS A 88 -1.54 0.55 -12.73
N LEU A 89 -0.88 -0.09 -11.76
CA LEU A 89 0.56 -0.35 -11.81
C LEU A 89 0.91 -1.28 -12.98
N LEU A 90 0.16 -2.38 -13.13
CA LEU A 90 0.37 -3.36 -14.21
C LEU A 90 0.04 -2.79 -15.60
N GLU A 91 -0.93 -1.88 -15.71
CA GLU A 91 -1.20 -1.14 -16.94
C GLU A 91 0.00 -0.30 -17.37
N LYS A 92 0.65 0.40 -16.43
CA LYS A 92 1.85 1.21 -16.69
C LYS A 92 3.10 0.35 -16.91
N HIS A 93 3.17 -0.80 -16.28
CA HIS A 93 4.34 -1.68 -16.26
C HIS A 93 3.96 -3.13 -16.61
N PRO A 94 3.55 -3.42 -17.85
CA PRO A 94 3.08 -4.76 -18.25
C PRO A 94 4.11 -5.87 -18.07
N SER A 95 5.39 -5.52 -18.04
CA SER A 95 6.48 -6.47 -17.82
C SER A 95 6.49 -7.13 -16.43
N LEU A 96 5.74 -6.57 -15.48
CA LEU A 96 5.60 -7.12 -14.13
C LEU A 96 4.55 -8.23 -14.06
N GLN A 97 3.72 -8.36 -15.06
CA GLN A 97 2.66 -9.37 -15.08
C GLN A 97 3.26 -10.78 -15.03
N GLY A 98 2.84 -11.57 -14.06
CA GLY A 98 3.33 -12.94 -13.86
C GLY A 98 4.62 -13.06 -13.05
N TYR A 99 5.17 -11.96 -12.55
CA TYR A 99 6.23 -12.04 -11.53
C TYR A 99 5.67 -12.54 -10.20
N ALA A 100 6.46 -13.35 -9.52
CA ALA A 100 6.10 -13.85 -8.19
C ALA A 100 5.82 -12.69 -7.23
N TYR A 101 4.76 -12.82 -6.43
CA TYR A 101 4.32 -11.81 -5.46
C TYR A 101 3.85 -10.46 -6.05
N VAL A 102 3.73 -10.34 -7.37
CA VAL A 102 3.09 -9.20 -8.03
C VAL A 102 1.63 -9.57 -8.33
N ASP A 103 0.89 -9.76 -7.26
CA ASP A 103 -0.53 -10.11 -7.21
C ASP A 103 -1.23 -9.29 -6.11
N PRO A 104 -2.54 -9.38 -5.93
CA PRO A 104 -3.27 -8.61 -4.92
C PRO A 104 -2.73 -8.78 -3.50
N ILE A 105 -2.37 -10.01 -3.12
CA ILE A 105 -1.83 -10.31 -1.78
C ILE A 105 -0.45 -9.70 -1.60
N GLY A 106 0.42 -9.82 -2.60
CA GLY A 106 1.77 -9.24 -2.56
C GLY A 106 1.74 -7.72 -2.52
N TYR A 107 0.84 -7.10 -3.29
CA TYR A 107 0.66 -5.64 -3.25
C TYR A 107 0.14 -5.17 -1.89
N LEU A 108 -0.82 -5.88 -1.31
CA LEU A 108 -1.33 -5.61 0.04
C LEU A 108 -0.21 -5.78 1.08
N THR A 109 0.53 -6.89 1.03
CA THR A 109 1.65 -7.18 1.95
C THR A 109 2.70 -6.07 1.91
N PHE A 110 3.08 -5.65 0.71
CA PHE A 110 4.00 -4.53 0.52
C PHE A 110 3.45 -3.24 1.14
N THR A 111 2.18 -2.93 0.89
CA THR A 111 1.52 -1.73 1.41
C THR A 111 1.49 -1.74 2.93
N MET A 112 1.19 -2.87 3.54
CA MET A 112 1.14 -3.02 4.99
C MET A 112 2.50 -2.79 5.65
N LEU A 113 3.55 -3.41 5.12
CA LEU A 113 4.92 -3.18 5.59
C LEU A 113 5.33 -1.71 5.39
N ALA A 114 5.08 -1.16 4.22
CA ALA A 114 5.43 0.21 3.89
C ALA A 114 4.69 1.24 4.77
N LYS A 115 3.44 1.01 5.11
CA LYS A 115 2.62 1.90 5.94
C LYS A 115 2.61 1.53 7.43
N ASN A 116 3.49 0.65 7.86
CA ASN A 116 3.57 0.19 9.24
C ASN A 116 2.21 -0.32 9.76
N TYR A 117 1.55 -1.20 8.98
CA TYR A 117 0.23 -1.81 9.24
C TYR A 117 -0.92 -0.82 9.41
N ASN A 118 -0.75 0.42 8.97
CA ASN A 118 -1.81 1.41 8.93
C ASN A 118 -2.13 1.80 7.47
N PRO A 119 -2.99 1.05 6.78
CA PRO A 119 -3.29 1.27 5.36
C PRO A 119 -3.95 2.63 5.10
N GLU A 120 -4.63 3.20 6.10
CA GLU A 120 -5.27 4.51 6.03
C GLU A 120 -4.28 5.66 6.31
N ALA A 121 -3.04 5.36 6.73
CA ALA A 121 -2.04 6.40 6.95
C ALA A 121 -1.85 7.25 5.70
N SER A 122 -1.85 8.55 5.88
CA SER A 122 -1.56 9.51 4.82
C SER A 122 -0.17 9.21 4.24
N GLY A 123 -0.10 8.98 2.95
CA GLY A 123 1.12 8.68 2.24
C GLY A 123 0.78 7.80 1.04
N TYR A 124 0.94 8.38 -0.14
CA TYR A 124 0.78 7.62 -1.38
C TYR A 124 1.94 6.65 -1.51
N LEU A 125 1.64 5.36 -1.65
CA LEU A 125 2.63 4.40 -2.06
C LEU A 125 2.90 4.65 -3.55
N ASP A 126 4.00 5.30 -3.82
CA ASP A 126 4.41 5.64 -5.18
C ASP A 126 4.79 4.35 -5.93
N ASP A 127 4.33 4.23 -7.19
CA ASP A 127 4.73 3.16 -8.10
C ASP A 127 6.25 2.92 -8.07
N TYR A 128 7.03 4.02 -7.98
CA TYR A 128 8.48 3.94 -7.92
C TYR A 128 9.01 3.23 -6.68
N VAL A 129 8.40 3.49 -5.51
CA VAL A 129 8.76 2.83 -4.25
C VAL A 129 8.44 1.34 -4.32
N PHE A 130 7.27 0.99 -4.86
CA PHE A 130 6.89 -0.41 -5.06
C PHE A 130 7.86 -1.12 -6.02
N LEU A 131 8.09 -0.54 -7.21
CA LEU A 131 8.97 -1.12 -8.22
C LEU A 131 10.42 -1.31 -7.73
N ARG A 132 10.89 -0.38 -6.91
CA ARG A 132 12.24 -0.42 -6.35
C ARG A 132 12.36 -1.41 -5.20
N GLY A 133 11.34 -1.49 -4.36
CA GLY A 133 11.39 -2.23 -3.10
C GLY A 133 10.89 -3.66 -3.20
N ILE A 134 10.02 -3.99 -4.16
CA ILE A 134 9.41 -5.33 -4.19
C ILE A 134 10.46 -6.42 -4.35
N ALA A 135 11.46 -6.24 -5.18
CA ALA A 135 12.51 -7.24 -5.43
C ALA A 135 13.33 -7.54 -4.17
N ASP A 136 13.62 -6.52 -3.38
CA ASP A 136 14.40 -6.67 -2.15
C ASP A 136 13.53 -7.24 -1.01
N LEU A 137 12.27 -6.81 -0.92
CA LEU A 137 11.34 -7.25 0.12
C LEU A 137 10.92 -8.71 -0.01
N VAL A 138 10.67 -9.22 -1.23
CA VAL A 138 10.27 -10.62 -1.45
C VAL A 138 11.33 -11.63 -1.02
N GLU A 139 12.60 -11.21 -0.92
CA GLU A 139 13.69 -12.04 -0.42
C GLU A 139 13.71 -12.13 1.11
N THR A 140 12.95 -11.26 1.81
CA THR A 140 12.89 -11.27 3.27
C THR A 140 11.92 -12.33 3.79
N GLU A 141 12.25 -12.92 4.93
CA GLU A 141 11.36 -13.85 5.64
C GLU A 141 10.06 -13.13 6.07
N ALA A 142 10.17 -11.90 6.55
CA ALA A 142 9.05 -11.09 6.98
C ALA A 142 7.99 -10.87 5.87
N PHE A 143 8.42 -10.57 4.66
CA PHE A 143 7.49 -10.41 3.55
C PHE A 143 6.79 -11.73 3.21
N ARG A 144 7.53 -12.83 3.09
CA ARG A 144 6.98 -14.14 2.73
C ARG A 144 5.99 -14.64 3.78
N GLU A 145 6.32 -14.51 5.06
CA GLU A 145 5.44 -14.92 6.16
C GLU A 145 4.14 -14.09 6.17
N LEU A 146 4.23 -12.77 6.01
CA LEU A 146 3.04 -11.92 5.93
C LEU A 146 2.20 -12.18 4.67
N TYR A 147 2.84 -12.46 3.54
CA TYR A 147 2.16 -12.84 2.31
C TYR A 147 1.32 -14.10 2.52
N GLU A 148 1.87 -15.13 3.19
CA GLU A 148 1.15 -16.35 3.53
C GLU A 148 -0.02 -16.06 4.49
N TYR A 149 0.18 -15.23 5.51
CA TYR A 149 -0.89 -14.85 6.45
C TYR A 149 -2.03 -14.09 5.77
N TYR A 150 -1.71 -13.08 4.96
CA TYR A 150 -2.75 -12.36 4.22
C TYR A 150 -3.42 -13.25 3.18
N GLY A 151 -2.68 -14.12 2.52
CA GLY A 151 -3.21 -15.12 1.61
C GLY A 151 -4.21 -16.05 2.29
N ALA A 152 -3.87 -16.59 3.45
CA ALA A 152 -4.74 -17.43 4.24
C ALA A 152 -6.02 -16.68 4.69
N ILE A 153 -5.88 -15.44 5.19
CA ILE A 153 -7.03 -14.64 5.64
C ILE A 153 -7.97 -14.29 4.47
N ILE A 154 -7.44 -13.95 3.31
CA ILE A 154 -8.24 -13.41 2.20
C ILE A 154 -8.76 -14.53 1.28
N ASN A 155 -7.93 -15.53 0.95
CA ASN A 155 -8.26 -16.57 -0.02
C ASN A 155 -8.96 -17.78 0.61
N ASP A 156 -8.64 -18.11 1.87
CA ASP A 156 -9.17 -19.30 2.51
C ASP A 156 -10.54 -19.07 3.14
N LEU A 157 -10.90 -17.81 3.46
CA LEU A 157 -12.22 -17.46 3.96
C LEU A 157 -13.27 -17.59 2.87
N GLN A 158 -14.07 -18.65 2.90
CA GLN A 158 -15.08 -18.95 1.88
C GLN A 158 -16.50 -18.65 2.34
N TYR A 159 -16.77 -18.78 3.65
CA TYR A 159 -18.11 -18.68 4.19
C TYR A 159 -18.14 -17.76 5.41
N PHE A 160 -19.24 -17.03 5.57
CA PHE A 160 -19.55 -16.42 6.86
C PHE A 160 -19.97 -17.51 7.86
N PRO A 161 -19.52 -17.48 9.12
CA PRO A 161 -19.70 -18.59 10.06
C PRO A 161 -21.15 -18.93 10.40
N VAL A 162 -22.08 -18.02 10.12
CA VAL A 162 -23.51 -18.24 10.27
C VAL A 162 -24.19 -18.14 8.91
N PRO A 163 -24.75 -19.24 8.37
CA PRO A 163 -25.45 -19.20 7.08
C PRO A 163 -26.62 -18.23 7.09
N PHE A 164 -26.82 -17.55 5.96
CA PHE A 164 -27.97 -16.67 5.80
C PHE A 164 -29.30 -17.42 5.98
N SER A 165 -30.24 -16.81 6.71
CA SER A 165 -31.58 -17.34 6.94
C SER A 165 -32.64 -16.25 6.76
N ASN A 166 -33.74 -16.60 6.12
CA ASN A 166 -34.93 -15.73 6.00
C ASN A 166 -35.85 -15.79 7.25
N ARG A 167 -35.52 -16.59 8.23
CA ARG A 167 -36.32 -16.74 9.47
C ARG A 167 -36.00 -15.60 10.42
N GLU A 168 -37.00 -14.92 10.95
CA GLU A 168 -36.83 -13.84 11.93
C GLU A 168 -36.08 -14.30 13.19
N GLU A 169 -36.46 -15.50 13.70
CA GLU A 169 -35.83 -16.10 14.88
C GLU A 169 -34.33 -16.43 14.68
N ALA A 170 -33.86 -16.50 13.43
CA ALA A 170 -32.46 -16.75 13.08
C ALA A 170 -31.68 -15.48 12.74
N ARG A 171 -32.22 -14.31 13.05
CA ARG A 171 -31.48 -13.05 12.89
C ARG A 171 -30.28 -13.00 13.82
N ILE A 172 -29.21 -12.49 13.29
CA ILE A 172 -27.97 -12.24 14.02
C ILE A 172 -27.62 -10.76 13.95
N SER A 173 -26.89 -10.32 14.96
CA SER A 173 -26.23 -9.01 14.97
C SER A 173 -24.78 -9.20 15.41
N TYR A 174 -23.90 -8.37 14.87
CA TYR A 174 -22.50 -8.31 15.28
C TYR A 174 -21.96 -6.91 15.08
N GLU A 175 -21.02 -6.55 15.93
CA GLU A 175 -20.26 -5.30 15.83
C GLU A 175 -18.78 -5.63 15.87
N ASN A 176 -17.96 -4.77 15.29
CA ASN A 176 -16.52 -4.94 15.38
C ASN A 176 -16.08 -4.75 16.84
N SER A 177 -15.93 -5.85 17.55
CA SER A 177 -15.46 -5.89 18.95
C SER A 177 -14.02 -6.40 19.07
N TRP A 178 -13.31 -6.57 17.96
CA TRP A 178 -11.91 -6.97 17.98
C TRP A 178 -11.08 -6.02 18.84
N PHE A 179 -10.24 -6.59 19.69
CA PHE A 179 -9.32 -5.92 20.59
C PHE A 179 -9.97 -4.95 21.60
N SER A 180 -11.29 -4.96 21.76
CA SER A 180 -11.98 -4.21 22.81
C SER A 180 -11.61 -4.71 24.20
N LEU A 181 -11.62 -3.82 25.20
CA LEU A 181 -11.33 -4.18 26.59
C LEU A 181 -12.39 -5.11 27.16
N ARG A 182 -11.96 -6.22 27.75
CA ARG A 182 -12.81 -7.19 28.47
C ARG A 182 -12.42 -7.24 29.93
N ASN A 183 -13.41 -7.16 30.81
CA ASN A 183 -13.22 -7.27 32.27
C ASN A 183 -13.57 -8.66 32.82
N TYR A 184 -14.30 -9.48 32.05
CA TYR A 184 -14.68 -10.82 32.46
C TYR A 184 -13.48 -11.77 32.36
N GLY A 185 -13.15 -12.42 33.48
CA GLY A 185 -12.01 -13.34 33.56
C GLY A 185 -10.63 -12.65 33.72
N GLY A 186 -10.62 -11.35 34.08
CA GLY A 186 -9.43 -10.51 34.18
C GLY A 186 -9.37 -9.42 33.09
N LYS A 187 -8.43 -8.50 33.23
CA LYS A 187 -8.20 -7.50 32.18
C LYS A 187 -7.54 -8.16 30.97
N ARG A 188 -8.23 -8.21 29.87
CA ARG A 188 -7.73 -8.76 28.60
C ARG A 188 -8.34 -8.04 27.41
N ARG A 189 -7.77 -8.25 26.24
CA ARG A 189 -8.35 -7.80 24.97
C ARG A 189 -9.23 -8.91 24.40
N HIS A 190 -10.24 -8.51 23.62
CA HIS A 190 -11.11 -9.43 22.92
C HIS A 190 -10.46 -9.85 21.60
N GLU A 191 -10.12 -11.12 21.48
CA GLU A 191 -9.47 -11.68 20.28
C GLU A 191 -10.53 -12.41 19.43
N GLY A 192 -11.58 -11.70 19.06
CA GLY A 192 -12.68 -12.21 18.27
C GLY A 192 -13.79 -11.21 18.08
N THR A 193 -14.84 -11.61 17.37
CA THR A 193 -16.08 -10.86 17.21
C THR A 193 -17.24 -11.67 17.75
N ASP A 194 -18.02 -11.07 18.65
CA ASP A 194 -19.23 -11.71 19.16
C ASP A 194 -20.35 -11.62 18.11
N ILE A 195 -20.91 -12.76 17.73
CA ILE A 195 -22.10 -12.83 16.89
C ILE A 195 -23.27 -13.15 17.82
N MET A 196 -24.19 -12.23 17.93
CA MET A 196 -25.35 -12.34 18.82
C MET A 196 -26.58 -12.79 18.05
N THR A 197 -27.44 -13.58 18.72
CA THR A 197 -28.71 -14.03 18.16
C THR A 197 -29.85 -13.36 18.90
N GLU A 198 -30.96 -13.07 18.23
CA GLU A 198 -32.11 -12.39 18.85
C GLU A 198 -32.77 -13.25 19.95
N THR A 199 -32.83 -14.56 19.74
CA THR A 199 -33.62 -15.44 20.61
C THR A 199 -32.81 -16.20 21.65
N ASN A 200 -31.50 -16.19 21.59
CA ASN A 200 -30.60 -16.96 22.46
C ASN A 200 -31.04 -18.45 22.67
N GLN A 201 -31.71 -19.03 21.68
CA GLN A 201 -32.20 -20.40 21.72
C GLN A 201 -31.10 -21.35 21.25
N ARG A 202 -30.78 -22.34 22.10
CA ARG A 202 -29.76 -23.34 21.77
C ARG A 202 -30.17 -24.21 20.59
N GLY A 203 -29.24 -24.43 19.65
CA GLY A 203 -29.45 -25.31 18.49
C GLY A 203 -30.34 -24.73 17.40
N LEU A 204 -30.73 -23.45 17.50
CA LEU A 204 -31.53 -22.80 16.47
C LEU A 204 -30.68 -22.39 15.25
N ILE A 205 -29.50 -21.85 15.48
CA ILE A 205 -28.65 -21.30 14.45
C ILE A 205 -27.45 -22.22 14.20
N PRO A 206 -27.29 -22.74 12.98
CA PRO A 206 -26.13 -23.55 12.66
C PRO A 206 -24.89 -22.67 12.56
N VAL A 207 -23.73 -23.24 12.87
CA VAL A 207 -22.41 -22.63 12.65
C VAL A 207 -21.67 -23.52 11.68
N VAL A 208 -21.05 -22.89 10.67
CA VAL A 208 -20.25 -23.57 9.66
C VAL A 208 -18.80 -23.12 9.76
N SER A 209 -17.89 -23.96 9.29
CA SER A 209 -16.49 -23.56 9.13
C SER A 209 -16.38 -22.46 8.08
N MET A 210 -15.56 -21.48 8.35
CA MET A 210 -15.28 -20.38 7.40
C MET A 210 -14.28 -20.81 6.32
N THR A 211 -13.49 -21.86 6.60
CA THR A 211 -12.45 -22.40 5.72
C THR A 211 -12.53 -23.92 5.73
N ASP A 212 -11.85 -24.55 4.81
CA ASP A 212 -11.49 -25.95 4.92
C ASP A 212 -10.53 -26.15 6.10
N GLY A 213 -10.63 -27.29 6.78
CA GLY A 213 -9.79 -27.53 7.95
C GLY A 213 -10.07 -28.86 8.64
N ILE A 214 -9.30 -29.13 9.69
CA ILE A 214 -9.42 -30.31 10.54
C ILE A 214 -9.77 -29.86 11.95
N ILE A 215 -10.82 -30.46 12.54
CA ILE A 215 -11.15 -30.19 13.94
C ILE A 215 -10.09 -30.83 14.82
N GLU A 216 -9.28 -30.01 15.48
CA GLU A 216 -8.25 -30.46 16.41
C GLU A 216 -8.76 -30.52 17.85
N LYS A 217 -9.66 -29.62 18.23
CA LYS A 217 -10.17 -29.48 19.59
C LYS A 217 -11.67 -29.25 19.60
N MET A 218 -12.36 -30.01 20.37
CA MET A 218 -13.79 -29.83 20.61
C MET A 218 -14.11 -30.13 22.07
N GLY A 219 -14.95 -29.33 22.70
CA GLY A 219 -15.37 -29.62 24.07
C GLY A 219 -15.95 -28.44 24.81
N TRP A 220 -16.25 -28.67 26.08
CA TRP A 220 -16.81 -27.70 27.00
C TRP A 220 -15.74 -27.02 27.82
N LEU A 221 -15.82 -25.69 27.93
CA LEU A 221 -15.06 -24.90 28.87
C LEU A 221 -15.98 -24.26 29.89
N GLU A 222 -15.61 -24.33 31.16
CA GLU A 222 -16.43 -23.83 32.28
C GLU A 222 -16.83 -22.36 32.10
N LYS A 223 -15.93 -21.53 31.60
CA LYS A 223 -16.16 -20.08 31.38
C LYS A 223 -16.44 -19.71 29.93
N GLY A 224 -16.23 -20.58 28.99
CA GLY A 224 -16.32 -20.31 27.55
C GLY A 224 -17.43 -21.05 26.82
N GLY A 225 -18.07 -22.04 27.47
CA GLY A 225 -19.06 -22.87 26.82
C GLY A 225 -18.47 -23.92 25.88
N TYR A 226 -19.25 -24.38 24.90
CA TYR A 226 -18.76 -25.26 23.85
C TYR A 226 -17.84 -24.53 22.91
N ARG A 227 -16.77 -25.18 22.52
CA ARG A 227 -15.85 -24.69 21.51
C ARG A 227 -15.51 -25.76 20.48
N ILE A 228 -15.20 -25.32 19.29
CA ILE A 228 -14.59 -26.08 18.21
C ILE A 228 -13.37 -25.28 17.75
N GLY A 229 -12.26 -25.93 17.56
CA GLY A 229 -11.04 -25.34 17.05
C GLY A 229 -10.22 -26.36 16.30
#